data_9133302384c7b3789030ebe411f83560
#
_entry.id   9133302384c7b3789030ebe411f83560
#
_cell.length_a   1.000
_cell.length_b   1.000
_cell.length_c   1.000
_cell.angle_alpha   90.00
_cell.angle_beta   90.00
_cell.angle_gamma   90.00
#
_symmetry.space_group_name_H-M   'P 1'
#
loop_
_entity.id
_entity.type
_entity.pdbx_description
1 polymer ?
#
loop_
_entity_poly.entity_id
_entity_poly.type
_entity_poly.pdbx_seq_one_letter_code
_entity_poly.pdbx_strand_id
1 'polypeptide(L)'
;MKIALVHDWLTGMRGGEKVLEAICQRYPGAPIYTLVHVPGSVSPEIESHPIHTSFIQKLPGAQTKYQRYLPLFPSAIERFDLRGYDLIISTSHCVAKGVIVHPGTVHLCYCHTPMRYVWSAYEEYFGEGRQSGPLAWTLPLIATYLRQWDVIANPRVDGFAANSANVRRSLPTRETSVRRLSLSGPAMAEMPRSDACTHGTTDP
;
A
#
# COMPACT_ATOMS: atom_id res chain seq x y z
N MET A 1 -21.00 -7.01 -9.44
CA MET A 1 -20.09 -6.12 -8.69
C MET A 1 -18.75 -6.12 -9.42
N LYS A 2 -18.34 -4.97 -9.93
CA LYS A 2 -17.04 -4.79 -10.61
C LYS A 2 -15.99 -4.36 -9.58
N ILE A 3 -14.88 -5.06 -9.53
CA ILE A 3 -13.84 -4.87 -8.52
C ILE A 3 -12.54 -4.46 -9.20
N ALA A 4 -11.83 -3.48 -8.63
CA ALA A 4 -10.46 -3.13 -8.98
C ALA A 4 -9.54 -3.33 -7.77
N LEU A 5 -8.34 -3.83 -8.03
CA LEU A 5 -7.27 -3.95 -7.05
C LEU A 5 -6.25 -2.84 -7.27
N VAL A 6 -5.73 -2.26 -6.20
CA VAL A 6 -4.69 -1.22 -6.29
C VAL A 6 -3.52 -1.61 -5.40
N HIS A 7 -2.31 -1.58 -5.96
CA HIS A 7 -1.08 -1.88 -5.22
C HIS A 7 0.00 -0.85 -5.53
N ASP A 8 0.91 -0.59 -4.60
CA ASP A 8 1.91 0.46 -4.79
C ASP A 8 2.85 0.17 -5.98
N TRP A 9 3.52 -0.99 -5.98
CA TRP A 9 4.38 -1.44 -7.08
C TRP A 9 4.57 -2.96 -7.06
N LEU A 10 4.80 -3.55 -8.22
CA LEU A 10 5.01 -4.98 -8.43
C LEU A 10 6.44 -5.21 -8.95
N THR A 11 7.40 -5.26 -8.03
CA THR A 11 8.85 -5.36 -8.34
C THR A 11 9.53 -6.51 -7.61
N GLY A 12 8.76 -7.44 -7.06
CA GLY A 12 9.24 -8.62 -6.34
C GLY A 12 8.24 -9.11 -5.31
N MET A 13 8.27 -10.39 -4.97
CA MET A 13 7.39 -11.00 -3.97
C MET A 13 7.90 -10.73 -2.55
N ARG A 14 7.17 -9.91 -1.82
CA ARG A 14 7.37 -9.59 -0.39
C ARG A 14 6.07 -9.78 0.37
N GLY A 15 6.02 -9.33 1.64
CA GLY A 15 4.82 -9.48 2.46
C GLY A 15 3.57 -8.78 1.90
N GLY A 16 3.73 -7.64 1.24
CA GLY A 16 2.63 -6.90 0.60
C GLY A 16 2.03 -7.64 -0.57
N GLU A 17 2.89 -8.17 -1.43
CA GLU A 17 2.47 -8.91 -2.61
C GLU A 17 1.84 -10.26 -2.26
N LYS A 18 2.22 -10.90 -1.13
CA LYS A 18 1.54 -12.10 -0.63
C LYS A 18 0.10 -11.82 -0.19
N VAL A 19 -0.16 -10.65 0.40
CA VAL A 19 -1.53 -10.23 0.71
C VAL A 19 -2.31 -9.95 -0.57
N LEU A 20 -1.70 -9.27 -1.54
CA LEU A 20 -2.31 -9.04 -2.84
C LEU A 20 -2.64 -10.37 -3.54
N GLU A 21 -1.73 -11.35 -3.51
CA GLU A 21 -1.94 -12.68 -4.08
C GLU A 21 -3.18 -13.37 -3.48
N ALA A 22 -3.34 -13.33 -2.15
CA ALA A 22 -4.53 -13.87 -1.49
C ALA A 22 -5.82 -13.13 -1.90
N ILE A 23 -5.74 -11.82 -2.18
CA ILE A 23 -6.87 -11.05 -2.69
C ILE A 23 -7.16 -11.43 -4.16
N CYS A 24 -6.13 -11.65 -4.99
CA CYS A 24 -6.25 -12.11 -6.37
C CYS A 24 -7.00 -13.45 -6.44
N GLN A 25 -6.61 -14.41 -5.63
CA GLN A 25 -7.30 -15.73 -5.51
C GLN A 25 -8.79 -15.59 -5.17
N ARG A 26 -9.13 -14.57 -4.36
CA ARG A 26 -10.53 -14.32 -3.98
C ARG A 26 -11.34 -13.62 -5.07
N TYR A 27 -10.69 -12.83 -5.93
CA TYR A 27 -11.31 -12.03 -6.98
C TYR A 27 -10.63 -12.25 -8.33
N PRO A 28 -10.74 -13.47 -8.90
CA PRO A 28 -10.05 -13.81 -10.14
C PRO A 28 -10.47 -12.87 -11.28
N GLY A 29 -9.50 -12.44 -12.09
CA GLY A 29 -9.71 -11.57 -13.22
C GLY A 29 -9.95 -10.09 -12.88
N ALA A 30 -9.96 -9.69 -11.61
CA ALA A 30 -10.04 -8.27 -11.24
C ALA A 30 -8.77 -7.53 -11.70
N PRO A 31 -8.86 -6.38 -12.41
CA PRO A 31 -7.69 -5.65 -12.85
C PRO A 31 -6.90 -5.07 -11.66
N ILE A 32 -5.58 -5.08 -11.80
CA ILE A 32 -4.64 -4.53 -10.81
C ILE A 32 -4.08 -3.22 -11.36
N TYR A 33 -4.19 -2.15 -10.58
CA TYR A 33 -3.60 -0.85 -10.85
C TYR A 33 -2.39 -0.65 -9.97
N THR A 34 -1.24 -0.33 -10.56
CA THR A 34 0.04 -0.21 -9.85
C THR A 34 0.92 0.88 -10.45
N LEU A 35 1.81 1.48 -9.64
CA LEU A 35 2.72 2.50 -10.15
C LEU A 35 3.70 1.93 -11.17
N VAL A 36 4.31 0.80 -10.83
CA VAL A 36 5.36 0.13 -11.63
C VAL A 36 5.17 -1.37 -11.53
N HIS A 37 5.37 -2.05 -12.66
CA HIS A 37 5.39 -3.51 -12.74
C HIS A 37 6.64 -3.99 -13.49
N VAL A 38 7.32 -4.97 -12.93
CA VAL A 38 8.40 -5.71 -13.57
C VAL A 38 7.88 -7.10 -13.91
N PRO A 39 7.61 -7.41 -15.18
CA PRO A 39 7.07 -8.71 -15.58
C PRO A 39 7.90 -9.89 -15.05
N GLY A 40 7.26 -10.90 -14.51
CA GLY A 40 7.91 -12.08 -13.93
C GLY A 40 8.51 -11.88 -12.54
N SER A 41 8.33 -10.69 -11.93
CA SER A 41 8.86 -10.41 -10.60
C SER A 41 7.93 -10.82 -9.47
N VAL A 42 6.67 -11.08 -9.78
CA VAL A 42 5.62 -11.48 -8.83
C VAL A 42 5.09 -12.87 -9.16
N SER A 43 4.18 -13.40 -8.32
CA SER A 43 3.66 -14.76 -8.51
C SER A 43 2.84 -14.90 -9.79
N PRO A 44 2.75 -16.11 -10.37
CA PRO A 44 1.90 -16.38 -11.53
C PRO A 44 0.43 -16.01 -11.31
N GLU A 45 -0.05 -16.12 -10.08
CA GLU A 45 -1.41 -15.70 -9.70
C GLU A 45 -1.62 -14.20 -9.99
N ILE A 46 -0.72 -13.35 -9.49
CA ILE A 46 -0.79 -11.91 -9.73
C ILE A 46 -0.60 -11.59 -11.22
N GLU A 47 0.35 -12.25 -11.90
CA GLU A 47 0.63 -12.05 -13.33
C GLU A 47 -0.56 -12.45 -14.24
N SER A 48 -1.44 -13.33 -13.77
CA SER A 48 -2.63 -13.75 -14.53
C SER A 48 -3.72 -12.68 -14.62
N HIS A 49 -3.62 -11.63 -13.80
CA HIS A 49 -4.56 -10.51 -13.79
C HIS A 49 -4.21 -9.44 -14.82
N PRO A 50 -5.19 -8.70 -15.36
CA PRO A 50 -4.90 -7.49 -16.14
C PRO A 50 -4.16 -6.46 -15.28
N ILE A 51 -2.91 -6.10 -15.63
CA ILE A 51 -2.09 -5.14 -14.88
C ILE A 51 -2.03 -3.82 -15.62
N HIS A 52 -2.49 -2.76 -14.97
CA HIS A 52 -2.44 -1.38 -15.46
C HIS A 52 -1.40 -0.58 -14.69
N THR A 53 -0.38 -0.08 -15.40
CA THR A 53 0.70 0.70 -14.80
C THR A 53 0.49 2.20 -14.97
N SER A 54 1.06 2.99 -14.06
CA SER A 54 1.05 4.45 -14.17
C SER A 54 2.04 4.97 -15.22
N PHE A 55 2.01 6.29 -15.46
CA PHE A 55 3.00 6.93 -16.34
C PHE A 55 4.43 6.78 -15.83
N ILE A 56 4.64 6.53 -14.54
CA ILE A 56 5.98 6.31 -13.95
C ILE A 56 6.68 5.12 -14.60
N GLN A 57 5.93 4.08 -14.98
CA GLN A 57 6.46 2.90 -15.70
C GLN A 57 7.31 3.29 -16.92
N LYS A 58 6.96 4.40 -17.58
CA LYS A 58 7.63 4.87 -18.82
C LYS A 58 8.85 5.75 -18.56
N LEU A 59 9.12 6.09 -17.31
CA LEU A 59 10.24 6.97 -16.95
C LEU A 59 11.57 6.18 -16.93
N PRO A 60 12.71 6.84 -17.20
CA PRO A 60 14.02 6.19 -17.26
C PRO A 60 14.38 5.47 -15.95
N GLY A 61 14.68 4.17 -16.03
CA GLY A 61 15.06 3.36 -14.86
C GLY A 61 13.94 3.13 -13.85
N ALA A 62 12.67 3.35 -14.20
CA ALA A 62 11.54 3.18 -13.29
C ALA A 62 11.45 1.76 -12.71
N GLN A 63 11.77 0.72 -13.50
CA GLN A 63 11.70 -0.67 -13.04
C GLN A 63 12.71 -1.01 -11.93
N THR A 64 13.84 -0.30 -11.87
CA THR A 64 14.92 -0.57 -10.89
C THR A 64 15.11 0.54 -9.86
N LYS A 65 14.74 1.78 -10.20
CA LYS A 65 14.99 2.99 -9.38
C LYS A 65 13.74 3.86 -9.24
N TYR A 66 12.54 3.24 -9.19
CA TYR A 66 11.25 3.95 -9.10
C TYR A 66 11.19 4.91 -7.90
N GLN A 67 11.90 4.62 -6.79
CA GLN A 67 11.92 5.46 -5.60
C GLN A 67 12.38 6.90 -5.88
N ARG A 68 13.16 7.14 -6.94
CA ARG A 68 13.56 8.49 -7.38
C ARG A 68 12.37 9.36 -7.78
N TYR A 69 11.27 8.71 -8.15
CA TYR A 69 10.03 9.37 -8.59
C TYR A 69 9.02 9.53 -7.46
N LEU A 70 9.43 9.30 -6.20
CA LEU A 70 8.57 9.42 -5.03
C LEU A 70 7.73 10.71 -4.99
N PRO A 71 8.27 11.90 -5.35
CA PRO A 71 7.46 13.13 -5.40
C PRO A 71 6.30 13.09 -6.40
N LEU A 72 6.39 12.23 -7.42
CA LEU A 72 5.36 12.09 -8.46
C LEU A 72 4.33 11.01 -8.13
N PHE A 73 4.56 10.18 -7.11
CA PHE A 73 3.68 9.07 -6.74
C PHE A 73 2.23 9.51 -6.46
N PRO A 74 1.99 10.61 -5.70
CA PRO A 74 0.65 11.14 -5.53
C PRO A 74 -0.08 11.39 -6.85
N SER A 75 0.54 12.13 -7.74
CA SER A 75 -0.04 12.43 -9.05
C SER A 75 -0.23 11.19 -9.92
N ALA A 76 0.63 10.20 -9.78
CA ALA A 76 0.55 8.98 -10.57
C ALA A 76 -0.61 8.07 -10.13
N ILE A 77 -0.81 7.93 -8.81
CA ILE A 77 -1.88 7.10 -8.26
C ILE A 77 -3.26 7.74 -8.49
N GLU A 78 -3.35 9.07 -8.41
CA GLU A 78 -4.59 9.82 -8.62
C GLU A 78 -5.04 9.84 -10.09
N ARG A 79 -4.16 9.52 -11.04
CA ARG A 79 -4.50 9.49 -12.47
C ARG A 79 -5.13 8.20 -12.95
N PHE A 80 -5.25 7.19 -12.13
CA PHE A 80 -5.96 5.99 -12.51
C PHE A 80 -7.45 6.28 -12.70
N ASP A 81 -7.98 5.84 -13.83
CA ASP A 81 -9.43 5.91 -14.08
C ASP A 81 -10.10 4.68 -13.45
N LEU A 82 -10.70 4.88 -12.31
CA LEU A 82 -11.41 3.85 -11.55
C LEU A 82 -12.93 4.03 -11.62
N ARG A 83 -13.43 4.72 -12.64
CA ARG A 83 -14.87 4.87 -12.86
C ARG A 83 -15.52 3.56 -13.25
N GLY A 84 -16.72 3.34 -12.73
CA GLY A 84 -17.53 2.14 -13.05
C GLY A 84 -17.13 0.88 -12.26
N TYR A 85 -16.27 1.00 -11.27
CA TYR A 85 -16.06 -0.04 -10.25
C TYR A 85 -16.97 0.20 -9.06
N ASP A 86 -17.52 -0.90 -8.52
CA ASP A 86 -18.36 -0.87 -7.32
C ASP A 86 -17.52 -0.95 -6.05
N LEU A 87 -16.37 -1.65 -6.14
CA LEU A 87 -15.45 -1.87 -5.03
C LEU A 87 -14.01 -1.69 -5.50
N ILE A 88 -13.25 -0.91 -4.74
CA ILE A 88 -11.79 -0.80 -4.85
C ILE A 88 -11.18 -1.41 -3.60
N ILE A 89 -10.21 -2.31 -3.78
CA ILE A 89 -9.41 -2.87 -2.69
C ILE A 89 -7.97 -2.44 -2.91
N SER A 90 -7.46 -1.57 -2.05
CA SER A 90 -6.05 -1.17 -2.08
C SER A 90 -5.23 -1.90 -1.02
N THR A 91 -4.02 -2.33 -1.39
CA THR A 91 -2.99 -2.83 -0.48
C THR A 91 -1.86 -1.82 -0.47
N SER A 92 -1.74 -1.07 0.63
CA SER A 92 -0.91 0.14 0.65
C SER A 92 0.16 0.09 1.73
N HIS A 93 1.37 0.44 1.34
CA HIS A 93 2.49 0.78 2.21
C HIS A 93 3.11 2.14 1.83
N CYS A 94 2.55 2.79 0.80
CA CYS A 94 2.95 4.11 0.35
C CYS A 94 1.74 4.94 -0.11
N VAL A 95 1.33 4.86 -1.38
CA VAL A 95 0.34 5.76 -1.99
C VAL A 95 -0.93 5.08 -2.50
N ALA A 96 -0.98 3.74 -2.55
CA ALA A 96 -2.11 3.02 -3.16
C ALA A 96 -3.48 3.38 -2.53
N LYS A 97 -3.51 3.75 -1.24
CA LYS A 97 -4.72 4.24 -0.55
C LYS A 97 -5.27 5.55 -1.10
N GLY A 98 -4.45 6.30 -1.84
CA GLY A 98 -4.78 7.65 -2.29
C GLY A 98 -5.42 7.75 -3.66
N VAL A 99 -5.90 6.65 -4.24
CA VAL A 99 -6.67 6.70 -5.49
C VAL A 99 -7.91 7.59 -5.36
N ILE A 100 -8.28 8.22 -6.48
CA ILE A 100 -9.53 8.99 -6.53
C ILE A 100 -10.70 8.03 -6.66
N VAL A 101 -11.62 8.12 -5.72
CA VAL A 101 -12.84 7.30 -5.67
C VAL A 101 -14.03 8.10 -6.13
N HIS A 102 -14.89 7.50 -6.94
CA HIS A 102 -16.10 8.14 -7.45
C HIS A 102 -17.31 7.86 -6.54
N PRO A 103 -18.33 8.75 -6.54
CA PRO A 103 -19.55 8.52 -5.78
C PRO A 103 -20.18 7.17 -6.08
N GLY A 104 -20.55 6.42 -5.05
CA GLY A 104 -21.14 5.09 -5.17
C GLY A 104 -20.14 3.92 -5.19
N THR A 105 -18.84 4.19 -5.28
CA THR A 105 -17.78 3.18 -5.16
C THR A 105 -17.34 3.06 -3.71
N VAL A 106 -17.22 1.84 -3.19
CA VAL A 106 -16.65 1.57 -1.86
C VAL A 106 -15.14 1.36 -1.98
N HIS A 107 -14.35 1.96 -1.11
CA HIS A 107 -12.90 1.79 -1.07
C HIS A 107 -12.44 1.16 0.27
N LEU A 108 -11.90 -0.03 0.21
CA LEU A 108 -11.30 -0.72 1.34
C LEU A 108 -9.77 -0.73 1.18
N CYS A 109 -9.06 -0.37 2.23
CA CYS A 109 -7.60 -0.34 2.22
C CYS A 109 -7.00 -1.31 3.24
N TYR A 110 -6.23 -2.26 2.76
CA TYR A 110 -5.31 -3.03 3.62
C TYR A 110 -4.00 -2.24 3.77
N CYS A 111 -3.83 -1.63 4.95
CA CYS A 111 -2.67 -0.81 5.24
C CYS A 111 -1.57 -1.65 5.91
N HIS A 112 -0.45 -1.85 5.20
CA HIS A 112 0.72 -2.54 5.73
C HIS A 112 1.49 -1.66 6.71
N THR A 113 1.70 -0.41 6.31
CA THR A 113 2.30 0.65 7.13
C THR A 113 1.84 2.01 6.59
N PRO A 114 1.80 3.08 7.41
CA PRO A 114 1.80 4.44 6.89
C PRO A 114 3.00 4.66 5.96
N MET A 115 3.00 5.73 5.17
CA MET A 115 4.10 6.05 4.24
C MET A 115 5.43 6.22 5.01
N ARG A 116 6.18 5.11 5.19
CA ARG A 116 7.39 5.05 6.00
C ARG A 116 8.44 6.06 5.59
N TYR A 117 8.58 6.32 4.29
CA TYR A 117 9.59 7.22 3.73
C TYR A 117 9.54 8.63 4.32
N VAL A 118 8.36 9.11 4.69
CA VAL A 118 8.20 10.48 5.19
C VAL A 118 7.85 10.57 6.68
N TRP A 119 7.43 9.45 7.31
CA TRP A 119 7.06 9.43 8.73
C TRP A 119 8.13 8.79 9.61
N SER A 120 8.35 7.50 9.51
CA SER A 120 9.18 6.75 10.45
C SER A 120 10.61 6.50 9.98
N ALA A 121 10.88 6.58 8.69
CA ALA A 121 12.20 6.33 8.11
C ALA A 121 12.78 7.58 7.42
N TYR A 122 12.27 8.77 7.76
CA TYR A 122 12.73 10.03 7.16
C TYR A 122 14.25 10.21 7.27
N GLU A 123 14.80 10.02 8.48
CA GLU A 123 16.24 10.12 8.72
C GLU A 123 17.06 9.08 7.93
N GLU A 124 16.50 7.89 7.74
CA GLU A 124 17.15 6.83 6.96
C GLU A 124 17.25 7.15 5.48
N TYR A 125 16.22 7.81 4.93
CA TYR A 125 16.13 8.12 3.48
C TYR A 125 16.61 9.53 3.15
N PHE A 126 16.47 10.47 4.04
CA PHE A 126 16.68 11.91 3.81
C PHE A 126 17.59 12.58 4.85
N GLY A 127 18.11 11.84 5.85
CA GLY A 127 18.94 12.38 6.93
C GLY A 127 20.30 12.89 6.47
N GLU A 128 20.94 13.64 7.36
CA GLU A 128 22.24 14.30 7.11
C GLU A 128 23.31 13.29 6.64
N GLY A 129 24.06 13.67 5.61
CA GLY A 129 25.18 12.89 5.06
C GLY A 129 24.85 11.93 3.91
N ARG A 130 23.60 11.65 3.60
CA ARG A 130 23.23 10.79 2.45
C ARG A 130 22.89 11.52 1.17
N GLN A 131 22.68 12.82 1.25
CA GLN A 131 22.33 13.65 0.11
C GLN A 131 23.27 14.88 0.07
N SER A 132 24.34 14.77 -0.69
CA SER A 132 25.18 15.89 -1.07
C SER A 132 24.80 16.32 -2.47
N GLY A 133 24.30 17.55 -2.61
CA GLY A 133 23.99 18.11 -3.93
C GLY A 133 23.08 19.34 -3.84
N PRO A 134 22.98 20.13 -4.93
CA PRO A 134 22.23 21.39 -4.92
C PRO A 134 20.73 21.24 -4.74
N LEU A 135 20.18 20.01 -4.83
CA LEU A 135 18.77 19.71 -4.59
C LEU A 135 18.46 19.24 -3.17
N ALA A 136 19.45 19.03 -2.30
CA ALA A 136 19.23 18.54 -0.93
C ALA A 136 18.27 19.41 -0.10
N TRP A 137 18.29 20.74 -0.33
CA TRP A 137 17.40 21.69 0.33
C TRP A 137 15.92 21.52 -0.05
N THR A 138 15.58 20.87 -1.17
CA THR A 138 14.19 20.63 -1.58
C THR A 138 13.55 19.44 -0.85
N LEU A 139 14.34 18.54 -0.26
CA LEU A 139 13.87 17.33 0.38
C LEU A 139 12.88 17.56 1.53
N PRO A 140 13.11 18.53 2.45
CA PRO A 140 12.13 18.83 3.49
C PRO A 140 10.79 19.31 2.93
N LEU A 141 10.80 20.09 1.83
CA LEU A 141 9.58 20.53 1.16
C LEU A 141 8.82 19.36 0.54
N ILE A 142 9.52 18.46 -0.13
CA ILE A 142 8.95 17.23 -0.70
C ILE A 142 8.34 16.38 0.41
N ALA A 143 9.06 16.17 1.52
CA ALA A 143 8.55 15.39 2.64
C ALA A 143 7.31 16.03 3.27
N THR A 144 7.29 17.36 3.41
CA THR A 144 6.11 18.09 3.90
C THR A 144 4.92 17.93 2.95
N TYR A 145 5.13 18.07 1.65
CA TYR A 145 4.12 17.82 0.63
C TYR A 145 3.55 16.40 0.73
N LEU A 146 4.41 15.40 0.81
CA LEU A 146 4.00 14.00 0.88
C LEU A 146 3.25 13.68 2.19
N ARG A 147 3.66 14.27 3.33
CA ARG A 147 2.94 14.13 4.61
C ARG A 147 1.54 14.73 4.54
N GLN A 148 1.42 15.92 3.98
CA GLN A 148 0.11 16.57 3.79
C GLN A 148 -0.79 15.74 2.88
N TRP A 149 -0.26 15.28 1.75
CA TRP A 149 -1.00 14.44 0.82
C TRP A 149 -1.44 13.12 1.46
N ASP A 150 -0.56 12.47 2.23
CA ASP A 150 -0.85 11.21 2.93
C ASP A 150 -2.02 11.34 3.90
N VAL A 151 -2.10 12.47 4.61
CA VAL A 151 -3.21 12.78 5.53
C VAL A 151 -4.50 13.10 4.75
N ILE A 152 -4.41 13.94 3.72
CA ILE A 152 -5.56 14.37 2.90
C ILE A 152 -6.17 13.18 2.13
N ALA A 153 -5.37 12.17 1.79
CA ALA A 153 -5.84 10.98 1.09
C ALA A 153 -6.67 10.03 1.98
N ASN A 154 -6.54 10.09 3.30
CA ASN A 154 -7.23 9.18 4.22
C ASN A 154 -8.77 9.19 4.10
N PRO A 155 -9.45 10.35 3.94
CA PRO A 155 -10.91 10.39 3.77
C PRO A 155 -11.45 9.68 2.52
N ARG A 156 -10.58 9.32 1.57
CA ARG A 156 -10.95 8.57 0.36
C ARG A 156 -11.17 7.08 0.62
N VAL A 157 -10.87 6.62 1.82
CA VAL A 157 -10.99 5.21 2.23
C VAL A 157 -12.17 5.07 3.16
N ASP A 158 -13.11 4.19 2.82
CA ASP A 158 -14.30 3.91 3.63
C ASP A 158 -13.98 2.95 4.79
N GLY A 159 -13.03 2.04 4.60
CA GLY A 159 -12.62 1.11 5.63
C GLY A 159 -11.15 0.72 5.56
N PHE A 160 -10.48 0.72 6.72
CA PHE A 160 -9.10 0.27 6.85
C PHE A 160 -9.01 -1.08 7.52
N ALA A 161 -8.20 -1.98 6.97
CA ALA A 161 -7.68 -3.15 7.63
C ALA A 161 -6.18 -2.95 7.88
N ALA A 162 -5.70 -3.27 9.09
CA ALA A 162 -4.31 -3.14 9.47
C ALA A 162 -3.70 -4.51 9.75
N ASN A 163 -2.46 -4.73 9.32
CA ASN A 163 -1.72 -5.98 9.58
C ASN A 163 -1.26 -6.13 11.03
N SER A 164 -1.26 -5.05 11.83
CA SER A 164 -0.83 -5.08 13.22
C SER A 164 -1.53 -4.01 14.07
N ALA A 165 -1.56 -4.23 15.39
CA ALA A 165 -2.09 -3.26 16.34
C ALA A 165 -1.34 -1.93 16.31
N ASN A 166 -0.06 -1.94 15.94
CA ASN A 166 0.76 -0.74 15.83
C ASN A 166 0.34 0.12 14.63
N VAL A 167 0.15 -0.51 13.47
CA VAL A 167 -0.36 0.18 12.28
C VAL A 167 -1.77 0.72 12.54
N ARG A 168 -2.64 -0.06 13.20
CA ARG A 168 -3.99 0.39 13.54
C ARG A 168 -4.01 1.68 14.36
N ARG A 169 -3.05 1.86 15.30
CA ARG A 169 -2.94 3.09 16.10
C ARG A 169 -2.50 4.31 15.30
N SER A 170 -1.84 4.10 14.17
CA SER A 170 -1.34 5.16 13.28
C SER A 170 -2.35 5.54 12.20
N LEU A 171 -3.46 4.81 12.08
CA LEU A 171 -4.53 5.13 11.14
C LEU A 171 -5.53 6.09 11.76
N PRO A 172 -6.15 6.98 10.96
CA PRO A 172 -7.18 7.88 11.46
C PRO A 172 -8.35 7.07 11.99
N THR A 173 -8.69 7.29 13.24
CA THR A 173 -9.90 6.77 13.84
C THR A 173 -11.09 7.56 13.29
N ARG A 174 -11.66 7.11 12.16
CA ARG A 174 -13.08 7.37 11.96
C ARG A 174 -13.82 6.38 12.84
N GLU A 175 -14.77 6.85 13.62
CA GLU A 175 -15.85 6.06 14.22
C GLU A 175 -16.74 5.47 13.11
N THR A 176 -16.17 4.75 12.22
CA THR A 176 -16.90 3.88 11.31
C THR A 176 -16.66 2.50 11.85
N SER A 177 -17.72 1.92 12.40
CA SER A 177 -17.79 0.55 12.87
C SER A 177 -16.86 -0.32 12.01
N VAL A 178 -15.72 -0.69 12.58
CA VAL A 178 -14.95 -1.83 12.08
C VAL A 178 -15.87 -3.02 12.27
N ARG A 179 -16.79 -3.23 11.34
CA ARG A 179 -17.39 -4.53 11.16
C ARG A 179 -16.18 -5.40 10.87
N ARG A 180 -15.85 -6.20 11.85
CA ARG A 180 -14.91 -7.31 11.70
C ARG A 180 -15.37 -8.04 10.45
N LEU A 181 -14.75 -7.75 9.30
CA LEU A 181 -14.86 -8.60 8.13
C LEU A 181 -14.22 -9.90 8.54
N SER A 182 -15.02 -10.76 9.14
CA SER A 182 -14.74 -12.16 9.32
C SER A 182 -14.65 -12.71 7.90
N LEU A 183 -13.45 -12.76 7.35
CA LEU A 183 -13.14 -13.57 6.18
C LEU A 183 -13.17 -15.03 6.66
N SER A 184 -14.37 -15.53 6.99
CA SER A 184 -14.63 -16.92 7.29
C SER A 184 -14.69 -17.71 5.98
N GLY A 185 -13.51 -17.93 5.40
CA GLY A 185 -13.31 -19.00 4.44
C GLY A 185 -12.42 -20.06 5.08
N PRO A 186 -12.57 -21.34 4.78
CA PRO A 186 -11.87 -22.46 5.46
C PRO A 186 -10.34 -22.45 5.32
N ALA A 187 -9.76 -21.58 4.48
CA ALA A 187 -8.31 -21.49 4.25
C ALA A 187 -7.53 -20.67 5.28
N MET A 188 -8.18 -19.96 6.22
CA MET A 188 -7.51 -19.16 7.26
C MET A 188 -7.44 -19.87 8.63
N ALA A 189 -7.89 -21.11 8.74
CA ALA A 189 -7.92 -21.87 9.99
C ALA A 189 -6.57 -22.52 10.36
N GLU A 190 -5.57 -22.50 9.49
CA GLU A 190 -4.29 -23.20 9.69
C GLU A 190 -3.05 -22.30 9.73
N MET A 191 -3.15 -21.08 10.24
CA MET A 191 -1.93 -20.38 10.63
C MET A 191 -1.58 -20.75 12.08
N PRO A 192 -0.43 -21.40 12.34
CA PRO A 192 -0.02 -21.71 13.70
C PRO A 192 0.16 -20.42 14.48
N ARG A 193 -0.49 -20.34 15.64
CA ARG A 193 -0.23 -19.28 16.62
C ARG A 193 1.22 -19.45 17.06
N SER A 194 2.06 -18.46 16.82
CA SER A 194 3.37 -18.38 17.46
C SER A 194 3.14 -18.21 18.96
N ASP A 195 3.42 -19.26 19.68
CA ASP A 195 3.34 -19.30 21.13
C ASP A 195 4.27 -18.24 21.73
N ALA A 196 3.71 -17.57 22.72
CA ALA A 196 4.37 -16.54 23.52
C ALA A 196 5.66 -17.06 24.13
N CYS A 197 6.73 -16.27 24.04
CA CYS A 197 7.90 -16.37 24.92
C CYS A 197 7.45 -16.19 26.37
N THR A 198 7.34 -17.28 27.09
CA THR A 198 7.25 -17.28 28.54
C THR A 198 8.64 -16.96 29.10
N HIS A 199 8.83 -15.74 29.61
CA HIS A 199 9.93 -15.44 30.48
C HIS A 199 9.73 -16.18 31.80
N GLY A 200 10.49 -17.23 31.99
CA GLY A 200 10.66 -17.85 33.32
C GLY A 200 11.47 -16.94 34.22
N THR A 201 10.82 -16.43 35.24
CA THR A 201 11.49 -15.87 36.42
C THR A 201 11.89 -17.03 37.32
N THR A 202 13.18 -17.23 37.51
CA THR A 202 13.70 -17.98 38.66
C THR A 202 14.48 -17.01 39.54
N ASP A 203 13.88 -16.68 40.67
CA ASP A 203 14.63 -16.30 41.88
C ASP A 203 15.01 -17.55 42.65
N PRO A 204 16.11 -17.54 43.38
CA PRO A 204 16.13 -17.29 44.83
C PRO A 204 16.96 -16.10 45.23
#